data_daefd2d6d36a7d2352401007910af46d
#
_entry.id   daefd2d6d36a7d2352401007910af46d
#
_cell.length_a   1.000
_cell.length_b   1.000
_cell.length_c   1.000
_cell.angle_alpha   90.00
_cell.angle_beta   90.00
_cell.angle_gamma   90.00
#
_symmetry.space_group_name_H-M   'P 1'
#
loop_
_entity.id
_entity.type
_entity.pdbx_description
1 polymer ?
#
loop_
_entity_poly.entity_id
_entity_poly.type
_entity_poly.pdbx_seq_one_letter_code
_entity_poly.pdbx_strand_id
1 'polypeptide(L)'
;MSRIKNKNPIMLAAGGTGGHMYPAAELARVLLKRGHEVNLLTDKRGMHFAHIFGDIHKRVVTSGSFSRGTIFGKIFALIGLAIGSAKARNIFKKRSPKLVVGFGGYPSLPGILASKTMDIPYCLHEQNLVLGKVNRKVLAGVSKLGISAKSTLLVPLSLGSKIVVTGNPIRPEIIKVGKEKFNPP
;
A
#
# COMPACT_ATOMS: atom_id res chain seq x y z
N MET A 1 -12.82 -6.62 27.74
CA MET A 1 -12.21 -6.38 26.41
C MET A 1 -10.70 -6.54 26.54
N SER A 2 -10.15 -7.68 26.19
CA SER A 2 -8.72 -7.98 26.24
C SER A 2 -7.99 -7.13 25.19
N ARG A 3 -7.14 -6.21 25.64
CA ARG A 3 -6.14 -5.56 24.77
C ARG A 3 -5.21 -6.66 24.24
N ILE A 4 -5.40 -7.03 22.98
CA ILE A 4 -4.47 -7.91 22.28
C ILE A 4 -3.12 -7.17 22.24
N LYS A 5 -2.21 -7.58 23.10
CA LYS A 5 -0.84 -7.08 23.16
C LYS A 5 -0.16 -7.35 21.82
N ASN A 6 0.33 -6.27 21.18
CA ASN A 6 1.42 -6.18 20.18
C ASN A 6 1.82 -7.52 19.52
N LYS A 7 1.01 -7.96 18.58
CA LYS A 7 1.44 -8.99 17.64
C LYS A 7 1.90 -8.27 16.38
N ASN A 8 3.18 -7.96 16.28
CA ASN A 8 3.86 -7.38 15.10
C ASN A 8 2.92 -7.20 13.89
N PRO A 9 2.27 -6.04 13.71
CA PRO A 9 1.21 -5.87 12.72
C PRO A 9 1.73 -5.97 11.30
N ILE A 10 0.83 -6.25 10.36
CA ILE A 10 1.07 -5.99 8.95
C ILE A 10 0.70 -4.53 8.67
N MET A 11 1.64 -3.76 8.15
CA MET A 11 1.44 -2.37 7.80
C MET A 11 1.06 -2.24 6.34
N LEU A 12 -0.12 -1.71 6.05
CA LEU A 12 -0.54 -1.38 4.68
C LEU A 12 -0.19 0.08 4.40
N ALA A 13 0.57 0.32 3.35
CA ALA A 13 0.95 1.66 2.90
C ALA A 13 0.19 1.99 1.61
N ALA A 14 -0.88 2.76 1.73
CA ALA A 14 -1.77 3.13 0.64
C ALA A 14 -2.31 4.54 0.82
N GLY A 15 -2.69 5.21 -0.26
CA GLY A 15 -3.28 6.53 -0.18
C GLY A 15 -3.54 7.17 -1.53
N GLY A 16 -3.96 8.43 -1.49
CA GLY A 16 -4.23 9.26 -2.67
C GLY A 16 -5.61 9.03 -3.27
N THR A 17 -5.89 7.86 -3.84
CA THR A 17 -7.12 7.58 -4.59
C THR A 17 -7.75 6.24 -4.20
N GLY A 18 -9.04 6.07 -4.56
CA GLY A 18 -9.76 4.81 -4.34
C GLY A 18 -9.08 3.60 -5.00
N GLY A 19 -8.41 3.79 -6.15
CA GLY A 19 -7.71 2.72 -6.87
C GLY A 19 -6.64 2.00 -6.04
N HIS A 20 -6.01 2.69 -5.09
CA HIS A 20 -5.06 2.10 -4.13
C HIS A 20 -5.74 1.70 -2.81
N MET A 21 -6.73 2.48 -2.38
CA MET A 21 -7.34 2.32 -1.05
C MET A 21 -8.28 1.12 -0.98
N TYR A 22 -9.12 0.87 -2.00
CA TYR A 22 -10.03 -0.28 -1.99
C TYR A 22 -9.30 -1.62 -1.99
N PRO A 23 -8.30 -1.88 -2.86
CA PRO A 23 -7.52 -3.11 -2.78
C PRO A 23 -6.79 -3.30 -1.45
N ALA A 24 -6.29 -2.21 -0.86
CA ALA A 24 -5.67 -2.25 0.47
C ALA A 24 -6.68 -2.61 1.56
N ALA A 25 -7.90 -2.08 1.50
CA ALA A 25 -8.96 -2.39 2.45
C ALA A 25 -9.41 -3.85 2.35
N GLU A 26 -9.53 -4.39 1.13
CA GLU A 26 -9.88 -5.80 0.94
C GLU A 26 -8.79 -6.74 1.45
N LEU A 27 -7.52 -6.41 1.23
CA LEU A 27 -6.43 -7.15 1.85
C LEU A 27 -6.50 -7.07 3.38
N ALA A 28 -6.76 -5.88 3.94
CA ALA A 28 -6.93 -5.71 5.38
C ALA A 28 -8.03 -6.61 5.93
N ARG A 29 -9.19 -6.64 5.27
CA ARG A 29 -10.33 -7.49 5.66
C ARG A 29 -9.97 -8.98 5.69
N VAL A 30 -9.24 -9.46 4.69
CA VAL A 30 -8.80 -10.88 4.63
C VAL A 30 -7.77 -11.18 5.73
N LEU A 31 -6.81 -10.29 5.93
CA LEU A 31 -5.76 -10.46 6.95
C LEU A 31 -6.35 -10.46 8.37
N LEU A 32 -7.30 -9.56 8.65
CA LEU A 32 -8.02 -9.52 9.93
C LEU A 32 -8.81 -10.81 10.18
N LYS A 33 -9.52 -11.33 9.15
CA LYS A 33 -10.20 -12.63 9.25
C LYS A 33 -9.25 -13.80 9.53
N ARG A 34 -7.99 -13.71 9.11
CA ARG A 34 -6.93 -14.67 9.38
C ARG A 34 -6.22 -14.44 10.72
N GLY A 35 -6.72 -13.52 11.55
CA GLY A 35 -6.18 -13.24 12.89
C GLY A 35 -4.91 -12.38 12.91
N HIS A 36 -4.57 -11.71 11.81
CA HIS A 36 -3.45 -10.77 11.78
C HIS A 36 -3.89 -9.40 12.30
N GLU A 37 -3.03 -8.74 13.06
CA GLU A 37 -3.17 -7.32 13.33
C GLU A 37 -2.76 -6.54 12.07
N VAL A 38 -3.60 -5.57 11.68
CA VAL A 38 -3.38 -4.74 10.48
C VAL A 38 -3.44 -3.28 10.86
N ASN A 39 -2.50 -2.50 10.37
CA ASN A 39 -2.47 -1.05 10.52
C ASN A 39 -2.35 -0.37 9.15
N LEU A 40 -2.92 0.82 9.02
CA LEU A 40 -2.86 1.63 7.81
C LEU A 40 -1.90 2.81 7.98
N LEU A 41 -0.98 2.97 7.04
CA LEU A 41 -0.18 4.16 6.83
C LEU A 41 -0.66 4.86 5.55
N THR A 42 -1.10 6.11 5.65
CA THR A 42 -1.71 6.82 4.53
C THR A 42 -1.36 8.31 4.53
N ASP A 43 -1.77 9.06 3.51
CA ASP A 43 -1.68 10.52 3.47
C ASP A 43 -3.02 11.18 3.83
N LYS A 44 -3.05 12.53 3.85
CA LYS A 44 -4.28 13.29 4.16
C LYS A 44 -5.43 12.95 3.20
N ARG A 45 -5.14 12.73 1.90
CA ARG A 45 -6.17 12.38 0.90
C ARG A 45 -6.70 10.97 1.13
N GLY A 46 -5.83 10.02 1.45
CA GLY A 46 -6.23 8.65 1.76
C GLY A 46 -7.10 8.55 3.02
N MET A 47 -6.99 9.50 3.96
CA MET A 47 -7.88 9.53 5.14
C MET A 47 -9.36 9.70 4.79
N HIS A 48 -9.72 10.28 3.64
CA HIS A 48 -11.13 10.33 3.20
C HIS A 48 -11.71 8.93 2.97
N PHE A 49 -10.85 7.95 2.66
CA PHE A 49 -11.22 6.54 2.49
C PHE A 49 -11.03 5.70 3.77
N ALA A 50 -10.63 6.31 4.89
CA ALA A 50 -10.27 5.55 6.08
C ALA A 50 -11.42 4.74 6.67
N HIS A 51 -12.68 5.15 6.43
CA HIS A 51 -13.90 4.47 6.87
C HIS A 51 -14.01 3.04 6.31
N ILE A 52 -13.49 2.77 5.09
CA ILE A 52 -13.58 1.43 4.47
C ILE A 52 -12.71 0.37 5.16
N PHE A 53 -11.80 0.78 6.04
CA PHE A 53 -10.90 -0.13 6.78
C PHE A 53 -11.44 -0.58 8.14
N GLY A 54 -12.63 -0.13 8.52
CA GLY A 54 -13.17 -0.45 9.85
C GLY A 54 -12.29 0.06 10.99
N ASP A 55 -12.28 -0.67 12.10
CA ASP A 55 -11.57 -0.27 13.33
C ASP A 55 -10.15 -0.82 13.39
N ILE A 56 -9.27 -0.32 12.50
CA ILE A 56 -7.84 -0.56 12.56
C ILE A 56 -7.08 0.72 12.91
N HIS A 57 -5.87 0.60 13.41
CA HIS A 57 -5.01 1.77 13.63
C HIS A 57 -4.61 2.42 12.30
N LYS A 58 -4.92 3.72 12.17
CA LYS A 58 -4.62 4.53 10.99
C LYS A 58 -3.64 5.64 11.36
N ARG A 59 -2.62 5.84 10.53
CA ARG A 59 -1.60 6.87 10.75
C ARG A 59 -1.37 7.67 9.47
N VAL A 60 -1.38 8.99 9.61
CA VAL A 60 -1.11 9.90 8.49
C VAL A 60 0.36 10.28 8.46
N VAL A 61 0.97 10.15 7.29
CA VAL A 61 2.32 10.61 6.98
C VAL A 61 2.30 11.53 5.77
N THR A 62 3.30 12.40 5.68
CA THR A 62 3.49 13.25 4.49
C THR A 62 4.13 12.41 3.39
N SER A 63 3.57 12.44 2.19
CA SER A 63 4.06 11.63 1.07
C SER A 63 4.93 12.39 0.07
N GLY A 64 5.02 13.71 0.20
CA GLY A 64 5.61 14.57 -0.82
C GLY A 64 4.76 14.56 -2.09
N SER A 65 4.08 15.64 -2.39
CA SER A 65 3.39 15.78 -3.66
C SER A 65 4.35 16.43 -4.66
N PHE A 66 4.76 15.70 -5.68
CA PHE A 66 5.52 16.32 -6.77
C PHE A 66 4.58 17.20 -7.59
N SER A 67 4.51 18.49 -7.27
CA SER A 67 3.87 19.45 -8.14
C SER A 67 4.65 19.53 -9.45
N ARG A 68 3.91 19.45 -10.56
CA ARG A 68 4.50 19.42 -11.90
C ARG A 68 5.24 20.74 -12.16
N GLY A 69 6.52 20.67 -12.52
CA GLY A 69 7.16 21.66 -13.34
C GLY A 69 8.31 22.47 -12.75
N THR A 70 8.41 22.69 -11.44
CA THR A 70 9.47 23.54 -10.88
C THR A 70 10.51 22.77 -10.07
N ILE A 71 11.77 23.21 -10.14
CA ILE A 71 12.87 22.66 -9.32
C ILE A 71 12.52 22.78 -7.83
N PHE A 72 11.98 23.92 -7.39
CA PHE A 72 11.53 24.14 -6.02
C PHE A 72 10.45 23.13 -5.59
N GLY A 73 9.46 22.84 -6.45
CA GLY A 73 8.43 21.84 -6.18
C GLY A 73 9.01 20.42 -5.99
N LYS A 74 10.06 20.05 -6.72
CA LYS A 74 10.77 18.78 -6.55
C LYS A 74 11.52 18.73 -5.21
N ILE A 75 12.18 19.82 -4.80
CA ILE A 75 12.89 19.92 -3.53
C ILE A 75 11.90 19.79 -2.36
N PHE A 76 10.80 20.54 -2.37
CA PHE A 76 9.76 20.43 -1.33
C PHE A 76 9.14 19.02 -1.27
N ALA A 77 8.97 18.35 -2.40
CA ALA A 77 8.48 16.99 -2.44
C ALA A 77 9.47 16.00 -1.81
N LEU A 78 10.77 16.17 -2.04
CA LEU A 78 11.82 15.36 -1.43
C LEU A 78 11.90 15.60 0.08
N ILE A 79 11.84 16.83 0.53
CA ILE A 79 11.79 17.18 1.96
C ILE A 79 10.56 16.54 2.61
N GLY A 80 9.37 16.70 2.00
CA GLY A 80 8.14 16.09 2.49
C GLY A 80 8.22 14.57 2.57
N LEU A 81 8.87 13.92 1.58
CA LEU A 81 9.10 12.49 1.58
C LEU A 81 10.07 12.08 2.71
N ALA A 82 11.13 12.83 2.94
CA ALA A 82 12.08 12.57 4.02
C ALA A 82 11.41 12.67 5.40
N ILE A 83 10.65 13.75 5.63
CA ILE A 83 9.87 13.94 6.87
C ILE A 83 8.86 12.81 7.06
N GLY A 84 8.13 12.44 6.01
CA GLY A 84 7.17 11.34 6.05
C GLY A 84 7.82 9.99 6.34
N SER A 85 8.99 9.73 5.76
CA SER A 85 9.77 8.50 6.00
C SER A 85 10.30 8.44 7.43
N ALA A 86 10.80 9.55 7.97
CA ALA A 86 11.21 9.64 9.37
C ALA A 86 10.05 9.40 10.33
N LYS A 87 8.87 9.97 10.04
CA LYS A 87 7.64 9.73 10.80
C LYS A 87 7.20 8.27 10.71
N ALA A 88 7.22 7.67 9.52
CA ALA A 88 6.92 6.26 9.33
C ALA A 88 7.89 5.36 10.12
N ARG A 89 9.19 5.66 10.08
CA ARG A 89 10.22 4.96 10.87
C ARG A 89 9.93 5.03 12.38
N ASN A 90 9.55 6.18 12.91
CA ASN A 90 9.17 6.32 14.32
C ASN A 90 7.92 5.50 14.68
N ILE A 91 6.94 5.43 13.78
CA ILE A 91 5.76 4.57 13.93
C ILE A 91 6.20 3.09 13.95
N PHE A 92 7.10 2.69 13.05
CA PHE A 92 7.58 1.31 12.96
C PHE A 92 8.42 0.90 14.18
N LYS A 93 9.24 1.79 14.73
CA LYS A 93 9.93 1.55 16.02
C LYS A 93 8.97 1.23 17.16
N LYS A 94 7.81 1.91 17.20
CA LYS A 94 6.80 1.72 18.26
C LYS A 94 5.89 0.51 18.01
N ARG A 95 5.68 0.10 16.77
CA ARG A 95 4.72 -0.94 16.39
C ARG A 95 5.37 -2.25 15.96
N SER A 96 6.66 -2.22 15.61
CA SER A 96 7.44 -3.38 15.17
C SER A 96 6.71 -4.21 14.09
N PRO A 97 6.33 -3.62 12.94
CA PRO A 97 5.60 -4.38 11.94
C PRO A 97 6.46 -5.51 11.39
N LYS A 98 5.86 -6.68 11.19
CA LYS A 98 6.54 -7.84 10.59
C LYS A 98 6.61 -7.80 9.07
N LEU A 99 5.77 -6.99 8.43
CA LEU A 99 5.65 -6.85 6.98
C LEU A 99 5.03 -5.50 6.63
N VAL A 100 5.52 -4.89 5.56
CA VAL A 100 4.89 -3.71 4.95
C VAL A 100 4.37 -4.10 3.57
N VAL A 101 3.14 -3.72 3.23
CA VAL A 101 2.57 -3.91 1.89
C VAL A 101 2.24 -2.55 1.28
N GLY A 102 2.93 -2.20 0.19
CA GLY A 102 2.73 -0.97 -0.56
C GLY A 102 1.79 -1.18 -1.74
N PHE A 103 0.81 -0.30 -1.89
CA PHE A 103 -0.17 -0.33 -2.98
C PHE A 103 0.13 0.67 -4.10
N GLY A 104 1.36 1.18 -4.15
CA GLY A 104 1.76 2.17 -5.14
C GLY A 104 1.32 3.60 -4.80
N GLY A 105 1.57 4.52 -5.74
CA GLY A 105 1.38 5.94 -5.50
C GLY A 105 2.39 6.54 -4.50
N TYR A 106 2.56 7.85 -4.53
CA TYR A 106 3.47 8.55 -3.61
C TYR A 106 3.18 8.31 -2.12
N PRO A 107 1.91 8.13 -1.69
CA PRO A 107 1.60 7.87 -0.29
C PRO A 107 2.18 6.57 0.28
N SER A 108 2.51 5.58 -0.54
CA SER A 108 3.14 4.35 -0.07
C SER A 108 4.64 4.48 0.20
N LEU A 109 5.32 5.46 -0.44
CA LEU A 109 6.78 5.63 -0.36
C LEU A 109 7.31 5.77 1.06
N PRO A 110 6.76 6.61 1.95
CA PRO A 110 7.27 6.76 3.30
C PRO A 110 7.35 5.45 4.07
N GLY A 111 6.31 4.61 3.94
CA GLY A 111 6.29 3.28 4.57
C GLY A 111 7.32 2.33 3.98
N ILE A 112 7.44 2.29 2.65
CA ILE A 112 8.43 1.43 1.97
C ILE A 112 9.85 1.86 2.28
N LEU A 113 10.16 3.16 2.25
CA LEU A 113 11.49 3.67 2.58
C LEU A 113 11.84 3.40 4.05
N ALA A 114 10.89 3.59 4.96
CA ALA A 114 11.09 3.24 6.36
C ALA A 114 11.35 1.74 6.54
N SER A 115 10.63 0.86 5.85
CA SER A 115 10.87 -0.59 5.92
C SER A 115 12.27 -0.97 5.43
N LYS A 116 12.72 -0.38 4.31
CA LYS A 116 14.08 -0.61 3.78
C LYS A 116 15.18 -0.20 4.76
N THR A 117 15.02 0.92 5.46
CA THR A 117 16.03 1.42 6.42
C THR A 117 16.00 0.70 7.77
N MET A 118 15.06 -0.21 7.97
CA MET A 118 14.88 -0.97 9.21
C MET A 118 14.88 -2.48 8.97
N ASP A 119 15.28 -2.92 7.77
CA ASP A 119 15.32 -4.33 7.35
C ASP A 119 14.00 -5.08 7.57
N ILE A 120 12.87 -4.34 7.51
CA ILE A 120 11.54 -4.93 7.58
C ILE A 120 11.17 -5.40 6.17
N PRO A 121 10.79 -6.68 5.97
CA PRO A 121 10.37 -7.17 4.66
C PRO A 121 9.19 -6.38 4.12
N TYR A 122 9.16 -6.15 2.81
CA TYR A 122 8.04 -5.48 2.18
C TYR A 122 7.63 -6.14 0.87
N CYS A 123 6.33 -6.11 0.61
CA CYS A 123 5.72 -6.50 -0.64
C CYS A 123 5.11 -5.29 -1.33
N LEU A 124 4.94 -5.38 -2.63
CA LEU A 124 4.22 -4.38 -3.44
C LEU A 124 3.04 -5.04 -4.12
N HIS A 125 1.99 -4.29 -4.33
CA HIS A 125 0.86 -4.70 -5.17
C HIS A 125 0.63 -3.66 -6.25
N GLU A 126 0.48 -4.13 -7.50
CA GLU A 126 0.13 -3.31 -8.66
C GLU A 126 -1.27 -3.65 -9.13
N GLN A 127 -2.16 -2.68 -9.10
CA GLN A 127 -3.56 -2.81 -9.47
C GLN A 127 -3.80 -2.61 -10.97
N ASN A 128 -2.89 -1.89 -11.62
CA ASN A 128 -3.00 -1.52 -13.03
C ASN A 128 -2.30 -2.51 -13.94
N LEU A 129 -2.67 -2.48 -15.22
CA LEU A 129 -2.00 -3.26 -16.27
C LEU A 129 -0.63 -2.70 -16.67
N VAL A 130 -0.18 -1.62 -16.05
CA VAL A 130 1.15 -1.04 -16.23
C VAL A 130 1.75 -0.78 -14.87
N LEU A 131 2.94 -1.35 -14.61
CA LEU A 131 3.63 -1.15 -13.34
C LEU A 131 3.93 0.34 -13.11
N GLY A 132 3.33 0.89 -12.06
CA GLY A 132 3.38 2.33 -11.76
C GLY A 132 4.78 2.84 -11.45
N LYS A 133 5.03 4.12 -11.75
CA LYS A 133 6.34 4.78 -11.56
C LYS A 133 6.89 4.64 -10.15
N VAL A 134 6.03 4.69 -9.13
CA VAL A 134 6.43 4.56 -7.73
C VAL A 134 6.88 3.13 -7.43
N ASN A 135 6.07 2.13 -7.79
CA ASN A 135 6.43 0.73 -7.60
C ASN A 135 7.74 0.39 -8.29
N ARG A 136 7.96 0.84 -9.53
CA ARG A 136 9.23 0.64 -10.26
C ARG A 136 10.46 1.16 -9.51
N LYS A 137 10.36 2.31 -8.83
CA LYS A 137 11.48 2.92 -8.10
C LYS A 137 11.88 2.16 -6.84
N VAL A 138 11.00 1.34 -6.30
CA VAL A 138 11.22 0.64 -5.02
C VAL A 138 11.26 -0.87 -5.16
N LEU A 139 11.44 -1.41 -6.38
CA LEU A 139 11.56 -2.85 -6.62
C LEU A 139 12.81 -3.47 -5.99
N ALA A 140 13.89 -2.70 -5.89
CA ALA A 140 15.13 -3.20 -5.29
C ALA A 140 14.91 -3.56 -3.82
N GLY A 141 15.06 -4.85 -3.49
CA GLY A 141 14.82 -5.38 -2.15
C GLY A 141 13.38 -5.83 -1.88
N VAL A 142 12.46 -5.76 -2.86
CA VAL A 142 11.10 -6.27 -2.68
C VAL A 142 11.12 -7.78 -2.40
N SER A 143 10.32 -8.22 -1.42
CA SER A 143 10.16 -9.64 -1.11
C SER A 143 9.24 -10.31 -2.15
N LYS A 144 8.10 -9.72 -2.46
CA LYS A 144 7.17 -10.16 -3.50
C LYS A 144 6.49 -8.96 -4.16
N LEU A 145 6.22 -9.08 -5.45
CA LEU A 145 5.41 -8.17 -6.24
C LEU A 145 4.13 -8.90 -6.68
N GLY A 146 3.00 -8.54 -6.09
CA GLY A 146 1.69 -8.96 -6.57
C GLY A 146 1.28 -8.11 -7.77
N ILE A 147 0.84 -8.73 -8.84
CA ILE A 147 0.33 -8.05 -10.04
C ILE A 147 -1.10 -8.48 -10.32
N SER A 148 -1.90 -7.56 -10.86
CA SER A 148 -3.31 -7.81 -11.15
C SER A 148 -3.52 -8.80 -12.31
N ALA A 149 -2.61 -8.84 -13.29
CA ALA A 149 -2.70 -9.71 -14.44
C ALA A 149 -1.32 -10.13 -14.96
N LYS A 150 -1.23 -11.28 -15.61
CA LYS A 150 0.01 -11.75 -16.30
C LYS A 150 0.49 -10.76 -17.36
N SER A 151 -0.44 -10.02 -17.97
CA SER A 151 -0.18 -9.01 -19.00
C SER A 151 0.27 -7.65 -18.43
N THR A 152 0.53 -7.55 -17.12
CA THR A 152 1.01 -6.29 -16.52
C THR A 152 2.35 -5.90 -17.15
N LEU A 153 2.37 -4.74 -17.81
CA LEU A 153 3.53 -4.21 -18.53
C LEU A 153 4.57 -3.60 -17.59
N LEU A 154 5.81 -3.47 -18.07
CA LEU A 154 6.95 -2.84 -17.38
C LEU A 154 7.37 -3.55 -16.08
N VAL A 155 7.00 -4.81 -15.92
CA VAL A 155 7.47 -5.67 -14.84
C VAL A 155 8.83 -6.26 -15.25
N PRO A 156 9.92 -6.01 -14.51
CA PRO A 156 11.23 -6.53 -14.87
C PRO A 156 11.28 -8.05 -14.74
N LEU A 157 11.75 -8.74 -15.78
CA LEU A 157 11.92 -10.20 -15.77
C LEU A 157 12.92 -10.66 -14.69
N SER A 158 13.86 -9.79 -14.30
CA SER A 158 14.84 -10.06 -13.24
C SER A 158 14.23 -10.32 -11.87
N LEU A 159 12.95 -9.99 -11.65
CA LEU A 159 12.24 -10.33 -10.42
C LEU A 159 11.91 -11.83 -10.31
N GLY A 160 11.82 -12.55 -11.43
CA GLY A 160 11.65 -14.02 -11.45
C GLY A 160 10.53 -14.50 -10.51
N SER A 161 10.88 -15.39 -9.59
CA SER A 161 9.94 -15.99 -8.62
C SER A 161 9.36 -15.01 -7.58
N LYS A 162 9.80 -13.75 -7.57
CA LYS A 162 9.20 -12.72 -6.71
C LYS A 162 7.88 -12.20 -7.26
N ILE A 163 7.59 -12.41 -8.55
CA ILE A 163 6.33 -12.00 -9.17
C ILE A 163 5.25 -13.03 -8.83
N VAL A 164 4.09 -12.53 -8.38
CA VAL A 164 2.91 -13.35 -8.09
C VAL A 164 1.70 -12.70 -8.77
N VAL A 165 1.00 -13.45 -9.61
CA VAL A 165 -0.27 -13.00 -10.18
C VAL A 165 -1.35 -13.20 -9.13
N THR A 166 -1.77 -12.13 -8.48
CA THR A 166 -2.75 -12.15 -7.38
C THR A 166 -4.16 -11.82 -7.83
N GLY A 167 -4.31 -11.28 -9.01
CA GLY A 167 -5.53 -10.53 -9.34
C GLY A 167 -5.57 -9.19 -8.60
N ASN A 168 -6.66 -8.45 -8.80
CA ASN A 168 -6.91 -7.24 -8.03
C ASN A 168 -7.88 -7.58 -6.88
N PRO A 169 -7.54 -7.30 -5.61
CA PRO A 169 -8.48 -7.45 -4.51
C PRO A 169 -9.69 -6.55 -4.73
N ILE A 170 -10.86 -7.14 -4.89
CA ILE A 170 -12.13 -6.45 -5.16
C ILE A 170 -13.14 -6.72 -4.05
N ARG A 171 -14.05 -5.78 -3.88
CA ARG A 171 -15.10 -5.85 -2.86
C ARG A 171 -16.05 -7.03 -3.14
N PRO A 172 -16.54 -7.73 -2.08
CA PRO A 172 -17.48 -8.84 -2.24
C PRO A 172 -18.75 -8.46 -3.00
N GLU A 173 -19.23 -7.24 -2.85
CA GLU A 173 -20.41 -6.72 -3.54
C GLU A 173 -20.20 -6.72 -5.06
N ILE A 174 -19.00 -6.33 -5.53
CA ILE A 174 -18.67 -6.36 -6.96
C ILE A 174 -18.62 -7.80 -7.49
N ILE A 175 -18.09 -8.74 -6.68
CA ILE A 175 -18.09 -10.16 -7.04
C ILE A 175 -19.52 -10.70 -7.16
N LYS A 176 -20.42 -10.26 -6.25
CA LYS A 176 -21.83 -10.66 -6.28
C LYS A 176 -22.53 -10.15 -7.53
N VAL A 177 -22.42 -8.86 -7.81
CA VAL A 177 -23.02 -8.23 -9.02
C VAL A 177 -22.46 -8.85 -10.30
N GLY A 178 -21.17 -9.17 -10.37
CA GLY A 178 -20.56 -9.81 -11.53
C GLY A 178 -21.06 -11.23 -11.82
N LYS A 179 -21.80 -11.86 -10.89
CA LYS A 179 -22.47 -13.16 -11.08
C LYS A 179 -23.95 -13.03 -11.49
N GLU A 180 -24.50 -11.84 -11.39
CA GLU A 180 -25.89 -11.57 -11.79
C GLU A 180 -25.96 -11.43 -13.31
N LYS A 181 -27.07 -11.91 -13.92
CA LYS A 181 -27.32 -11.67 -15.34
C LYS A 181 -27.44 -10.17 -15.57
N PHE A 182 -26.63 -9.64 -16.48
CA PHE A 182 -26.79 -8.26 -16.93
C PHE A 182 -28.13 -8.13 -17.64
N ASN A 183 -28.99 -7.27 -17.12
CA ASN A 183 -30.28 -6.93 -17.72
C ASN A 183 -30.20 -5.45 -18.14
N PRO A 184 -29.92 -5.15 -19.42
CA PRO A 184 -29.82 -3.79 -19.88
C PRO A 184 -31.15 -3.05 -19.73
N PRO A 185 -31.14 -1.72 -19.43
CA PRO A 185 -32.35 -0.90 -19.35
C PRO A 185 -33.08 -0.77 -20.69
#